data_645478f0e571e1ea1cf18fe9bf99ab24
#
_entry.id   645478f0e571e1ea1cf18fe9bf99ab24
#
_cell.length_a   1.000
_cell.length_b   1.000
_cell.length_c   1.000
_cell.angle_alpha   90.00
_cell.angle_beta   90.00
_cell.angle_gamma   90.00
#
_symmetry.space_group_name_H-M   'P 1'
#
loop_
_entity.id
_entity.type
_entity.pdbx_description
1 polymer ?
#
loop_
_entity_poly.entity_id
_entity_poly.type
_entity_poly.pdbx_seq_one_letter_code
_entity_poly.pdbx_strand_id
1 'polypeptide(L)'
;MSHKTLFILLIGFYYSSPLSAQFTDSIFTNAERMPYFPGCTAYAVQSKERKECSDEAVKAYIFNHIIYPQEAKDANIEGAVYVRFIVDEMGYVRQPKLLKDIGSGCGEAALDMLKIMPQWEPAFHKGHPVKVALDLPIHFYFKENGVNTETGYKLVWGQLNDYQVSKKALRKNLNQSVSVLNADGLAMTISGLQFSYGKNNKLSRQTSNGKITANMEKMVKRLRKGGRFSIMATVQKDGKFIEVVKEFLVI
;
A
#
# COMPACT_ATOMS: atom_id res chain seq x y z
N MET A 1 -3.78 -18.50 92.93
CA MET A 1 -3.58 -19.24 91.69
C MET A 1 -4.36 -18.51 90.61
N SER A 2 -3.65 -17.78 89.79
CA SER A 2 -4.26 -16.86 88.81
C SER A 2 -4.19 -17.50 87.41
N HIS A 3 -5.36 -17.78 86.79
CA HIS A 3 -5.44 -18.23 85.39
C HIS A 3 -5.44 -17.02 84.47
N LYS A 4 -4.35 -16.82 83.71
CA LYS A 4 -4.28 -15.87 82.61
C LYS A 4 -4.84 -16.52 81.35
N THR A 5 -5.99 -16.06 80.90
CA THR A 5 -6.64 -16.47 79.68
C THR A 5 -5.99 -15.68 78.52
N LEU A 6 -5.33 -16.39 77.62
CA LEU A 6 -4.69 -15.82 76.41
C LEU A 6 -5.73 -15.73 75.31
N PHE A 7 -6.13 -14.50 74.94
CA PHE A 7 -6.97 -14.23 73.74
C PHE A 7 -6.08 -14.19 72.49
N ILE A 8 -6.18 -15.19 71.62
CA ILE A 8 -5.56 -15.20 70.33
C ILE A 8 -6.50 -14.50 69.33
N LEU A 9 -6.14 -13.29 68.93
CA LEU A 9 -6.83 -12.57 67.88
C LEU A 9 -6.40 -13.16 66.53
N LEU A 10 -7.24 -13.96 65.89
CA LEU A 10 -7.09 -14.41 64.50
C LEU A 10 -7.43 -13.24 63.56
N ILE A 11 -6.41 -12.53 63.06
CA ILE A 11 -6.56 -11.57 62.00
C ILE A 11 -6.66 -12.36 60.68
N GLY A 12 -7.90 -12.52 60.20
CA GLY A 12 -8.16 -13.09 58.88
C GLY A 12 -7.68 -12.12 57.79
N PHE A 13 -6.58 -12.44 57.14
CA PHE A 13 -6.18 -11.80 55.91
C PHE A 13 -7.16 -12.24 54.80
N TYR A 14 -8.13 -11.38 54.47
CA TYR A 14 -8.89 -11.50 53.24
C TYR A 14 -7.95 -11.20 52.09
N TYR A 15 -7.41 -12.24 51.48
CA TYR A 15 -6.82 -12.12 50.15
C TYR A 15 -7.95 -11.82 49.17
N SER A 16 -8.19 -10.56 48.89
CA SER A 16 -8.96 -10.17 47.71
C SER A 16 -8.09 -10.48 46.46
N SER A 17 -8.32 -11.64 45.88
CA SER A 17 -7.77 -11.97 44.57
C SER A 17 -8.23 -10.89 43.61
N PRO A 18 -7.31 -10.23 42.88
CA PRO A 18 -7.76 -9.34 41.81
C PRO A 18 -8.58 -10.19 40.83
N LEU A 19 -9.81 -9.74 40.59
CA LEU A 19 -10.65 -10.29 39.53
C LEU A 19 -9.87 -10.06 38.22
N SER A 20 -9.08 -11.04 37.81
CA SER A 20 -8.51 -11.06 36.46
C SER A 20 -9.70 -11.02 35.51
N ALA A 21 -9.98 -9.86 34.96
CA ALA A 21 -10.91 -9.75 33.86
C ALA A 21 -10.43 -10.76 32.80
N GLN A 22 -11.12 -11.87 32.67
CA GLN A 22 -10.91 -12.83 31.61
C GLN A 22 -11.27 -12.09 30.33
N PHE A 23 -10.27 -11.44 29.74
CA PHE A 23 -10.38 -11.01 28.36
C PHE A 23 -10.61 -12.29 27.54
N THR A 24 -11.85 -12.49 27.15
CA THR A 24 -12.20 -13.59 26.25
C THR A 24 -11.33 -13.40 25.02
N ASP A 25 -10.66 -14.46 24.57
CA ASP A 25 -9.84 -14.51 23.35
C ASP A 25 -10.73 -14.40 22.09
N SER A 26 -11.70 -13.49 22.17
CA SER A 26 -12.75 -13.28 21.18
C SER A 26 -12.21 -12.42 20.06
N ILE A 27 -12.36 -12.92 18.83
CA ILE A 27 -12.04 -12.16 17.62
C ILE A 27 -13.32 -11.46 17.18
N PHE A 28 -13.28 -10.14 17.11
CA PHE A 28 -14.39 -9.32 16.69
C PHE A 28 -14.40 -9.19 15.15
N THR A 29 -15.58 -9.08 14.57
CA THR A 29 -15.75 -8.67 13.16
C THR A 29 -16.15 -7.20 13.05
N ASN A 30 -16.57 -6.60 14.16
CA ASN A 30 -16.88 -5.19 14.29
C ASN A 30 -16.57 -4.72 15.71
N ALA A 31 -16.00 -3.55 15.87
CA ALA A 31 -15.65 -2.93 17.14
C ALA A 31 -16.11 -1.46 17.14
N GLU A 32 -16.22 -0.84 18.33
CA GLU A 32 -16.58 0.58 18.43
C GLU A 32 -15.62 1.47 17.67
N ARG A 33 -14.35 1.12 17.66
CA ARG A 33 -13.31 1.70 16.83
C ARG A 33 -12.58 0.59 16.08
N MET A 34 -12.69 0.61 14.76
CA MET A 34 -11.96 -0.30 13.89
C MET A 34 -10.46 0.03 13.85
N PRO A 35 -9.59 -0.91 13.45
CA PRO A 35 -8.17 -0.61 13.34
C PRO A 35 -7.90 0.41 12.22
N TYR A 36 -6.87 1.23 12.38
CA TYR A 36 -6.42 2.16 11.35
C TYR A 36 -5.03 1.78 10.84
N PHE A 37 -4.84 1.85 9.53
CA PHE A 37 -3.52 1.75 8.94
C PHE A 37 -2.68 2.97 9.34
N PRO A 38 -1.36 2.82 9.59
CA PRO A 38 -0.54 3.89 10.12
C PRO A 38 -0.40 5.07 9.16
N GLY A 39 -0.16 6.26 9.72
CA GLY A 39 0.13 7.49 8.96
C GLY A 39 -0.99 8.53 8.96
N CYS A 40 -2.15 8.26 9.57
CA CYS A 40 -3.31 9.16 9.55
C CYS A 40 -3.58 9.87 10.88
N THR A 41 -2.55 10.07 11.70
CA THR A 41 -2.65 10.68 13.03
C THR A 41 -3.01 12.17 13.04
N ALA A 42 -2.90 12.86 11.91
CA ALA A 42 -3.30 14.25 11.77
C ALA A 42 -4.81 14.49 11.88
N TYR A 43 -5.62 13.44 11.72
CA TYR A 43 -7.08 13.51 11.79
C TYR A 43 -7.60 13.03 13.14
N ALA A 44 -8.73 13.58 13.57
CA ALA A 44 -9.37 13.18 14.82
C ALA A 44 -9.74 11.70 14.81
N VAL A 45 -9.58 11.03 15.96
CA VAL A 45 -9.95 9.63 16.13
C VAL A 45 -11.45 9.46 15.84
N GLN A 46 -11.82 8.41 15.10
CA GLN A 46 -13.20 8.10 14.66
C GLN A 46 -13.81 9.13 13.69
N SER A 47 -13.03 10.08 13.17
CA SER A 47 -13.52 10.94 12.10
C SER A 47 -13.61 10.18 10.76
N LYS A 48 -14.50 10.66 9.90
CA LYS A 48 -14.64 10.14 8.52
C LYS A 48 -13.34 10.31 7.75
N GLU A 49 -12.68 11.44 7.91
CA GLU A 49 -11.42 11.79 7.24
C GLU A 49 -10.29 10.84 7.65
N ARG A 50 -10.24 10.43 8.94
CA ARG A 50 -9.25 9.45 9.40
C ARG A 50 -9.47 8.08 8.79
N LYS A 51 -10.74 7.66 8.69
CA LYS A 51 -11.10 6.39 8.05
C LYS A 51 -10.71 6.42 6.57
N GLU A 52 -11.09 7.45 5.84
CA GLU A 52 -10.76 7.61 4.42
C GLU A 52 -9.24 7.64 4.20
N CYS A 53 -8.50 8.38 5.03
CA CYS A 53 -7.04 8.39 4.99
C CYS A 53 -6.46 6.97 5.18
N SER A 54 -6.95 6.22 6.18
CA SER A 54 -6.50 4.85 6.46
C SER A 54 -6.80 3.91 5.29
N ASP A 55 -8.00 3.99 4.72
CA ASP A 55 -8.41 3.18 3.57
C ASP A 55 -7.52 3.47 2.33
N GLU A 56 -7.20 4.76 2.07
CA GLU A 56 -6.29 5.14 0.99
C GLU A 56 -4.83 4.71 1.28
N ALA A 57 -4.40 4.80 2.53
CA ALA A 57 -3.05 4.36 2.91
C ALA A 57 -2.87 2.85 2.73
N VAL A 58 -3.89 2.02 3.05
CA VAL A 58 -3.90 0.58 2.77
C VAL A 58 -3.80 0.31 1.27
N LYS A 59 -4.63 0.98 0.46
CA LYS A 59 -4.59 0.84 -1.01
C LYS A 59 -3.22 1.19 -1.57
N ALA A 60 -2.66 2.31 -1.11
CA ALA A 60 -1.32 2.74 -1.50
C ALA A 60 -0.26 1.73 -1.05
N TYR A 61 -0.38 1.16 0.14
CA TYR A 61 0.53 0.12 0.61
C TYR A 61 0.47 -1.13 -0.26
N ILE A 62 -0.74 -1.65 -0.53
CA ILE A 62 -0.95 -2.81 -1.41
C ILE A 62 -0.31 -2.56 -2.78
N PHE A 63 -0.69 -1.46 -3.42
CA PHE A 63 -0.18 -1.08 -4.73
C PHE A 63 1.35 -1.05 -4.81
N ASN A 64 2.02 -0.73 -3.71
CA ASN A 64 3.47 -0.57 -3.65
C ASN A 64 4.23 -1.84 -3.31
N HIS A 65 3.59 -2.77 -2.62
CA HIS A 65 4.26 -3.95 -2.07
C HIS A 65 3.78 -5.26 -2.69
N ILE A 66 2.62 -5.24 -3.37
CA ILE A 66 2.15 -6.44 -4.07
C ILE A 66 3.08 -6.73 -5.25
N ILE A 67 3.55 -7.96 -5.31
CA ILE A 67 4.36 -8.46 -6.43
C ILE A 67 3.42 -9.26 -7.33
N TYR A 68 3.17 -8.75 -8.53
CA TYR A 68 2.39 -9.48 -9.52
C TYR A 68 3.23 -10.65 -10.03
N PRO A 69 2.80 -11.91 -9.84
CA PRO A 69 3.56 -13.08 -10.28
C PRO A 69 3.76 -13.09 -11.79
N GLN A 70 4.93 -13.54 -12.25
CA GLN A 70 5.23 -13.58 -13.69
C GLN A 70 4.30 -14.56 -14.42
N GLU A 71 4.01 -15.72 -13.80
CA GLU A 71 3.08 -16.70 -14.34
C GLU A 71 1.68 -16.12 -14.57
N ALA A 72 1.17 -15.31 -13.62
CA ALA A 72 -0.11 -14.64 -13.77
C ALA A 72 -0.09 -13.59 -14.89
N LYS A 73 1.02 -12.87 -15.05
CA LYS A 73 1.20 -11.93 -16.17
C LYS A 73 1.21 -12.63 -17.52
N ASP A 74 1.96 -13.71 -17.64
CA ASP A 74 2.09 -14.48 -18.87
C ASP A 74 0.76 -15.13 -19.30
N ALA A 75 -0.05 -15.53 -18.30
CA ALA A 75 -1.37 -16.10 -18.50
C ALA A 75 -2.50 -15.04 -18.58
N ASN A 76 -2.18 -13.74 -18.49
CA ASN A 76 -3.15 -12.64 -18.45
C ASN A 76 -4.25 -12.84 -17.39
N ILE A 77 -3.87 -13.34 -16.20
CA ILE A 77 -4.81 -13.55 -15.09
C ILE A 77 -5.04 -12.25 -14.35
N GLU A 78 -6.23 -11.70 -14.42
CA GLU A 78 -6.69 -10.51 -13.67
C GLU A 78 -7.84 -10.88 -12.73
N GLY A 79 -8.00 -10.12 -11.65
CA GLY A 79 -9.10 -10.29 -10.72
C GLY A 79 -8.76 -9.86 -9.31
N ALA A 80 -9.62 -10.25 -8.37
CA ALA A 80 -9.43 -9.95 -6.96
C ALA A 80 -9.16 -11.23 -6.16
N VAL A 81 -8.05 -11.23 -5.44
CA VAL A 81 -7.75 -12.17 -4.35
C VAL A 81 -8.36 -11.61 -3.08
N TYR A 82 -9.09 -12.44 -2.33
CA TYR A 82 -9.67 -12.05 -1.05
C TYR A 82 -8.89 -12.73 0.07
N VAL A 83 -8.39 -11.94 1.00
CA VAL A 83 -7.65 -12.42 2.16
C VAL A 83 -8.34 -11.98 3.44
N ARG A 84 -8.31 -12.83 4.47
CA ARG A 84 -8.71 -12.51 5.84
C ARG A 84 -7.47 -12.52 6.72
N PHE A 85 -7.38 -11.57 7.62
CA PHE A 85 -6.35 -11.54 8.66
C PHE A 85 -6.91 -10.90 9.93
N ILE A 86 -6.19 -11.09 11.04
CA ILE A 86 -6.54 -10.50 12.32
C ILE A 86 -5.56 -9.37 12.60
N VAL A 87 -6.07 -8.21 13.00
CA VAL A 87 -5.27 -7.19 13.67
C VAL A 87 -5.40 -7.44 15.17
N ASP A 88 -4.27 -7.77 15.82
CA ASP A 88 -4.25 -8.07 17.25
C ASP A 88 -4.32 -6.78 18.10
N GLU A 89 -4.38 -6.93 19.44
CA GLU A 89 -4.48 -5.82 20.38
C GLU A 89 -3.28 -4.89 20.36
N MET A 90 -2.16 -5.34 19.80
CA MET A 90 -0.95 -4.56 19.59
C MET A 90 -0.86 -3.97 18.18
N GLY A 91 -1.82 -4.25 17.31
CA GLY A 91 -1.85 -3.77 15.93
C GLY A 91 -1.11 -4.65 14.92
N TYR A 92 -0.60 -5.81 15.31
CA TYR A 92 0.08 -6.70 14.36
C TYR A 92 -0.90 -7.54 13.56
N VAL A 93 -0.57 -7.76 12.30
CA VAL A 93 -1.29 -8.68 11.40
C VAL A 93 -0.99 -10.12 11.81
N ARG A 94 -2.03 -10.90 12.06
CA ARG A 94 -1.96 -12.29 12.47
C ARG A 94 -2.83 -13.18 11.60
N GLN A 95 -2.45 -14.45 11.52
CA GLN A 95 -3.23 -15.52 10.88
C GLN A 95 -3.78 -15.15 9.50
N PRO A 96 -2.95 -14.66 8.55
CA PRO A 96 -3.43 -14.36 7.22
C PRO A 96 -3.94 -15.65 6.54
N LYS A 97 -5.14 -15.58 5.97
CA LYS A 97 -5.82 -16.70 5.32
C LYS A 97 -6.39 -16.25 3.99
N LEU A 98 -6.20 -17.09 2.98
CA LEU A 98 -6.80 -16.91 1.67
C LEU A 98 -8.28 -17.32 1.74
N LEU A 99 -9.17 -16.43 1.30
CA LEU A 99 -10.61 -16.69 1.15
C LEU A 99 -10.98 -17.01 -0.29
N LYS A 100 -10.36 -16.30 -1.24
CA LYS A 100 -10.54 -16.52 -2.67
C LYS A 100 -9.24 -16.23 -3.40
N ASP A 101 -8.86 -17.14 -4.27
CA ASP A 101 -7.70 -17.00 -5.16
C ASP A 101 -8.15 -16.89 -6.62
N ILE A 102 -7.28 -16.35 -7.44
CA ILE A 102 -7.39 -16.31 -8.90
C ILE A 102 -6.33 -17.16 -9.59
N GLY A 103 -5.46 -17.83 -8.81
CA GLY A 103 -4.42 -18.73 -9.29
C GLY A 103 -3.12 -18.07 -9.70
N SER A 104 -2.26 -18.83 -10.33
CA SER A 104 -0.95 -18.43 -10.88
C SER A 104 -0.08 -17.64 -9.89
N GLY A 105 -0.09 -18.05 -8.60
CA GLY A 105 0.73 -17.46 -7.53
C GLY A 105 0.17 -16.15 -6.94
N CYS A 106 -1.00 -15.67 -7.38
CA CYS A 106 -1.57 -14.41 -6.88
C CYS A 106 -1.96 -14.51 -5.40
N GLY A 107 -2.49 -15.65 -4.96
CA GLY A 107 -2.82 -15.89 -3.56
C GLY A 107 -1.60 -15.85 -2.65
N GLU A 108 -0.51 -16.50 -3.02
CA GLU A 108 0.76 -16.50 -2.30
C GLU A 108 1.35 -15.09 -2.24
N ALA A 109 1.36 -14.36 -3.36
CA ALA A 109 1.83 -12.98 -3.41
C ALA A 109 1.03 -12.06 -2.45
N ALA A 110 -0.28 -12.26 -2.36
CA ALA A 110 -1.14 -11.55 -1.44
C ALA A 110 -0.82 -11.86 0.04
N LEU A 111 -0.63 -13.14 0.37
CA LEU A 111 -0.25 -13.58 1.72
C LEU A 111 1.15 -13.09 2.12
N ASP A 112 2.11 -13.11 1.21
CA ASP A 112 3.48 -12.62 1.47
C ASP A 112 3.50 -11.12 1.72
N MET A 113 2.70 -10.34 0.99
CA MET A 113 2.54 -8.90 1.24
C MET A 113 1.96 -8.63 2.63
N LEU A 114 0.99 -9.43 3.12
CA LEU A 114 0.43 -9.29 4.47
C LEU A 114 1.46 -9.55 5.57
N LYS A 115 2.42 -10.46 5.37
CA LYS A 115 3.46 -10.79 6.36
C LYS A 115 4.39 -9.60 6.65
N ILE A 116 4.53 -8.69 5.71
CA ILE A 116 5.41 -7.51 5.82
C ILE A 116 4.63 -6.22 6.10
N MET A 117 3.31 -6.31 6.37
CA MET A 117 2.52 -5.14 6.72
C MET A 117 3.04 -4.45 7.98
N PRO A 118 3.06 -3.10 8.00
CA PRO A 118 3.43 -2.36 9.19
C PRO A 118 2.41 -2.58 10.30
N GLN A 119 2.79 -2.23 11.52
CA GLN A 119 1.92 -2.25 12.67
C GLN A 119 0.79 -1.23 12.49
N TRP A 120 -0.46 -1.67 12.68
CA TRP A 120 -1.68 -0.88 12.64
C TRP A 120 -1.95 -0.23 14.00
N GLU A 121 -2.78 0.78 14.03
CA GLU A 121 -3.43 1.19 15.28
C GLU A 121 -4.51 0.15 15.62
N PRO A 122 -4.52 -0.44 16.84
CA PRO A 122 -5.46 -1.51 17.17
C PRO A 122 -6.91 -1.02 17.23
N ALA A 123 -7.82 -1.96 17.07
CA ALA A 123 -9.24 -1.75 17.34
C ALA A 123 -9.50 -1.56 18.84
N PHE A 124 -10.59 -0.86 19.18
CA PHE A 124 -11.03 -0.71 20.56
C PHE A 124 -12.52 -1.04 20.71
N HIS A 125 -12.84 -1.71 21.80
CA HIS A 125 -14.20 -1.99 22.22
C HIS A 125 -14.30 -1.84 23.74
N LYS A 126 -15.28 -1.07 24.22
CA LYS A 126 -15.47 -0.73 25.65
C LYS A 126 -14.18 -0.23 26.32
N GLY A 127 -13.43 0.62 25.63
CA GLY A 127 -12.21 1.23 26.14
C GLY A 127 -10.96 0.34 26.15
N HIS A 128 -11.05 -0.91 25.65
CA HIS A 128 -9.94 -1.87 25.62
C HIS A 128 -9.55 -2.20 24.17
N PRO A 129 -8.24 -2.41 23.88
CA PRO A 129 -7.81 -2.91 22.59
C PRO A 129 -8.32 -4.36 22.40
N VAL A 130 -8.79 -4.68 21.19
CA VAL A 130 -9.38 -5.99 20.87
C VAL A 130 -8.87 -6.50 19.53
N LYS A 131 -8.90 -7.83 19.36
CA LYS A 131 -8.62 -8.50 18.10
C LYS A 131 -9.77 -8.32 17.12
N VAL A 132 -9.47 -7.88 15.91
CA VAL A 132 -10.48 -7.74 14.85
C VAL A 132 -10.05 -8.49 13.60
N ALA A 133 -10.95 -9.29 13.04
CA ALA A 133 -10.78 -9.92 11.74
C ALA A 133 -11.19 -8.94 10.62
N LEU A 134 -10.32 -8.79 9.63
CA LEU A 134 -10.55 -7.95 8.46
C LEU A 134 -10.50 -8.78 7.19
N ASP A 135 -11.40 -8.51 6.26
CA ASP A 135 -11.38 -9.01 4.90
C ASP A 135 -10.88 -7.92 3.96
N LEU A 136 -9.91 -8.26 3.13
CA LEU A 136 -9.25 -7.31 2.25
C LEU A 136 -9.23 -7.85 0.81
N PRO A 137 -9.88 -7.17 -0.14
CA PRO A 137 -9.72 -7.46 -1.55
C PRO A 137 -8.40 -6.89 -2.05
N ILE A 138 -7.60 -7.72 -2.68
CA ILE A 138 -6.34 -7.35 -3.34
C ILE A 138 -6.53 -7.57 -4.83
N HIS A 139 -6.58 -6.46 -5.56
CA HIS A 139 -6.82 -6.48 -6.99
C HIS A 139 -5.52 -6.66 -7.77
N PHE A 140 -5.46 -7.72 -8.55
CA PHE A 140 -4.48 -7.94 -9.60
C PHE A 140 -5.10 -7.53 -10.94
N TYR A 141 -4.62 -6.47 -11.51
CA TYR A 141 -5.03 -6.02 -12.84
C TYR A 141 -3.82 -5.48 -13.57
N PHE A 142 -3.81 -5.75 -14.85
CA PHE A 142 -2.88 -5.08 -15.74
C PHE A 142 -3.34 -3.64 -15.87
N LYS A 143 -2.95 -2.79 -14.89
CA LYS A 143 -3.02 -1.37 -15.19
C LYS A 143 -2.11 -1.19 -16.38
N GLU A 144 -2.66 -0.86 -17.53
CA GLU A 144 -1.85 -0.36 -18.64
C GLU A 144 -1.22 0.95 -18.16
N ASN A 145 -0.11 0.76 -17.43
CA ASN A 145 0.64 1.86 -16.85
C ASN A 145 1.07 2.78 -18.00
N GLY A 146 0.65 4.02 -17.92
CA GLY A 146 0.93 4.99 -18.97
C GLY A 146 -0.15 5.11 -20.04
N VAL A 147 -1.37 4.60 -19.79
CA VAL A 147 -2.53 4.87 -20.65
C VAL A 147 -3.43 5.91 -19.99
N ASN A 148 -3.79 6.94 -20.73
CA ASN A 148 -4.86 7.85 -20.36
C ASN A 148 -6.18 7.19 -20.78
N THR A 149 -6.97 6.77 -19.80
CA THR A 149 -8.19 5.98 -20.02
C THR A 149 -9.31 6.77 -20.72
N GLU A 150 -9.29 8.09 -20.65
CA GLU A 150 -10.28 8.95 -21.31
C GLU A 150 -10.00 9.10 -22.81
N THR A 151 -8.73 9.11 -23.21
CA THR A 151 -8.32 9.37 -24.58
C THR A 151 -7.70 8.17 -25.29
N GLY A 152 -7.40 7.10 -24.55
CA GLY A 152 -6.67 5.93 -25.07
C GLY A 152 -5.19 6.20 -25.37
N TYR A 153 -4.65 7.37 -24.99
CA TYR A 153 -3.27 7.73 -25.27
C TYR A 153 -2.32 6.99 -24.35
N LYS A 154 -1.22 6.45 -24.93
CA LYS A 154 -0.28 5.58 -24.24
C LYS A 154 1.13 6.17 -24.22
N LEU A 155 1.73 6.30 -23.03
CA LEU A 155 3.12 6.69 -22.87
C LEU A 155 4.02 5.46 -22.97
N VAL A 156 4.99 5.52 -23.88
CA VAL A 156 5.99 4.47 -24.12
C VAL A 156 7.38 5.01 -23.83
N TRP A 157 8.18 4.27 -23.08
CA TRP A 157 9.60 4.58 -22.86
C TRP A 157 10.46 3.34 -23.10
N GLY A 158 10.95 3.21 -24.32
CA GLY A 158 11.69 2.04 -24.74
C GLY A 158 10.90 0.75 -24.51
N GLN A 159 11.50 -0.21 -23.81
CA GLN A 159 10.88 -1.52 -23.50
C GLN A 159 10.28 -1.58 -22.09
N LEU A 160 10.15 -0.45 -21.39
CA LEU A 160 9.61 -0.42 -20.02
C LEU A 160 8.08 -0.38 -20.06
N ASN A 161 7.47 -1.55 -20.03
CA ASN A 161 6.02 -1.70 -20.01
C ASN A 161 5.47 -1.90 -18.60
N ASP A 162 6.27 -2.50 -17.71
CA ASP A 162 5.84 -2.85 -16.36
C ASP A 162 5.93 -1.67 -15.38
N TYR A 163 5.10 -1.72 -14.36
CA TYR A 163 5.18 -0.82 -13.21
C TYR A 163 6.45 -1.09 -12.38
N GLN A 164 6.78 -2.37 -12.17
CA GLN A 164 7.99 -2.77 -11.45
C GLN A 164 9.16 -2.91 -12.43
N VAL A 165 10.21 -2.15 -12.19
CA VAL A 165 11.36 -2.12 -13.08
C VAL A 165 12.67 -2.29 -12.33
N SER A 166 13.57 -3.11 -12.86
CA SER A 166 14.90 -3.23 -12.30
C SER A 166 15.76 -1.99 -12.63
N LYS A 167 16.68 -1.66 -11.73
CA LYS A 167 17.63 -0.56 -11.96
C LYS A 167 18.47 -0.77 -13.22
N LYS A 168 18.73 -2.02 -13.60
CA LYS A 168 19.44 -2.37 -14.86
C LYS A 168 18.59 -2.03 -16.06
N ALA A 169 17.30 -2.37 -16.05
CA ALA A 169 16.36 -2.04 -17.13
C ALA A 169 16.20 -0.53 -17.30
N LEU A 170 16.05 0.22 -16.19
CA LEU A 170 16.01 1.67 -16.22
C LEU A 170 17.24 2.30 -16.87
N ARG A 171 18.44 1.86 -16.48
CA ARG A 171 19.69 2.38 -17.03
C ARG A 171 19.82 2.10 -18.53
N LYS A 172 19.38 0.92 -18.98
CA LYS A 172 19.37 0.55 -20.40
C LYS A 172 18.45 1.46 -21.21
N ASN A 173 17.36 1.92 -20.61
CA ASN A 173 16.35 2.75 -21.31
C ASN A 173 16.64 4.27 -21.24
N LEU A 174 17.67 4.73 -20.51
CA LEU A 174 18.00 6.16 -20.45
C LEU A 174 18.28 6.80 -21.82
N ASN A 175 18.80 6.02 -22.76
CA ASN A 175 19.10 6.47 -24.12
C ASN A 175 17.90 6.31 -25.08
N GLN A 176 16.76 5.83 -24.60
CA GLN A 176 15.55 5.67 -25.41
C GLN A 176 14.67 6.91 -25.27
N SER A 177 14.02 7.30 -26.37
CA SER A 177 13.05 8.39 -26.35
C SER A 177 11.77 7.99 -25.61
N VAL A 178 11.15 8.97 -24.97
CA VAL A 178 9.76 8.87 -24.51
C VAL A 178 8.85 9.24 -25.68
N SER A 179 7.82 8.47 -25.90
CA SER A 179 6.81 8.72 -26.93
C SER A 179 5.42 8.62 -26.33
N VAL A 180 4.48 9.33 -26.91
CA VAL A 180 3.05 9.14 -26.64
C VAL A 180 2.40 8.69 -27.92
N LEU A 181 1.69 7.57 -27.86
CA LEU A 181 0.91 7.03 -28.97
C LEU A 181 -0.56 7.34 -28.75
N ASN A 182 -1.29 7.70 -29.81
CA ASN A 182 -2.75 7.81 -29.75
C ASN A 182 -3.42 6.42 -29.75
N ALA A 183 -4.74 6.37 -29.74
CA ALA A 183 -5.51 5.12 -29.76
C ALA A 183 -5.24 4.27 -31.03
N ASP A 184 -4.86 4.90 -32.13
CA ASP A 184 -4.52 4.24 -33.40
C ASP A 184 -3.05 3.80 -33.45
N GLY A 185 -2.27 4.02 -32.39
CA GLY A 185 -0.83 3.71 -32.33
C GLY A 185 0.07 4.73 -32.99
N LEU A 186 -0.42 5.87 -33.41
CA LEU A 186 0.39 6.93 -34.06
C LEU A 186 1.07 7.79 -32.99
N ALA A 187 2.34 8.13 -33.25
CA ALA A 187 3.11 8.96 -32.32
C ALA A 187 2.61 10.42 -32.31
N MET A 188 2.42 10.94 -31.11
CA MET A 188 2.01 12.32 -30.85
C MET A 188 3.22 13.20 -30.52
N THR A 189 3.15 14.48 -30.91
CA THR A 189 4.17 15.45 -30.50
C THR A 189 4.04 15.78 -29.03
N ILE A 190 5.11 15.54 -28.26
CA ILE A 190 5.17 15.86 -26.83
C ILE A 190 5.54 17.33 -26.70
N SER A 191 4.67 18.12 -26.07
CA SER A 191 4.88 19.53 -25.74
C SER A 191 5.55 19.72 -24.37
N GLY A 192 5.38 18.77 -23.45
CA GLY A 192 5.99 18.79 -22.13
C GLY A 192 6.34 17.39 -21.66
N LEU A 193 7.48 17.23 -20.99
CA LEU A 193 7.91 15.99 -20.35
C LEU A 193 8.38 16.29 -18.93
N GLN A 194 7.77 15.65 -17.94
CA GLN A 194 8.10 15.84 -16.54
C GLN A 194 8.49 14.51 -15.92
N PHE A 195 9.61 14.51 -15.20
CA PHE A 195 10.02 13.43 -14.31
C PHE A 195 9.79 13.85 -12.86
N SER A 196 9.14 13.00 -12.09
CA SER A 196 8.89 13.23 -10.66
C SER A 196 9.34 12.03 -9.87
N TYR A 197 9.97 12.24 -8.72
CA TYR A 197 10.25 11.17 -7.78
C TYR A 197 10.03 11.63 -6.33
N GLY A 198 9.54 10.73 -5.49
CA GLY A 198 9.35 10.98 -4.07
C GLY A 198 10.51 10.43 -3.24
N LYS A 199 11.01 11.22 -2.30
CA LYS A 199 11.93 10.81 -1.25
C LYS A 199 11.51 11.52 0.03
N ASN A 200 11.13 10.74 1.06
CA ASN A 200 10.71 11.30 2.36
C ASN A 200 9.63 12.39 2.22
N ASN A 201 8.57 12.12 1.46
CA ASN A 201 7.47 13.05 1.15
C ASN A 201 7.88 14.35 0.42
N LYS A 202 9.11 14.45 -0.05
CA LYS A 202 9.56 15.56 -0.91
C LYS A 202 9.54 15.09 -2.36
N LEU A 203 8.65 15.70 -3.15
CA LEU A 203 8.58 15.47 -4.59
C LEU A 203 9.62 16.36 -5.28
N SER A 204 10.54 15.75 -6.03
CA SER A 204 11.48 16.47 -6.88
C SER A 204 11.04 16.35 -8.32
N ARG A 205 10.89 17.47 -9.01
CA ARG A 205 10.41 17.54 -10.39
C ARG A 205 11.50 18.10 -11.30
N GLN A 206 11.60 17.53 -12.50
CA GLN A 206 12.41 18.05 -13.60
C GLN A 206 11.52 18.10 -14.85
N THR A 207 11.51 19.20 -15.56
CA THR A 207 10.66 19.40 -16.73
C THR A 207 11.50 19.70 -17.97
N SER A 208 10.99 19.33 -19.14
CA SER A 208 11.57 19.65 -20.44
C SER A 208 10.47 19.68 -21.51
N ASN A 209 10.79 20.23 -22.68
CA ASN A 209 9.89 20.27 -23.83
C ASN A 209 10.02 18.96 -24.63
N GLY A 210 9.50 17.85 -24.07
CA GLY A 210 9.46 16.54 -24.71
C GLY A 210 10.79 15.76 -24.78
N LYS A 211 11.88 16.28 -24.18
CA LYS A 211 13.20 15.62 -24.24
C LYS A 211 13.67 15.18 -22.84
N ILE A 212 14.35 14.04 -22.78
CA ILE A 212 15.05 13.62 -21.57
C ILE A 212 16.29 14.49 -21.40
N THR A 213 16.39 15.18 -20.26
CA THR A 213 17.53 16.04 -19.92
C THR A 213 18.56 15.28 -19.10
N ALA A 214 19.80 15.77 -19.08
CA ALA A 214 20.86 15.22 -18.23
C ALA A 214 20.46 15.22 -16.73
N ASN A 215 19.62 16.16 -16.29
CA ASN A 215 19.12 16.19 -14.91
C ASN A 215 18.11 15.06 -14.66
N MET A 216 17.21 14.76 -15.61
CA MET A 216 16.29 13.62 -15.53
C MET A 216 17.06 12.30 -15.46
N GLU A 217 18.10 12.15 -16.28
CA GLU A 217 18.98 10.98 -16.21
C GLU A 217 19.68 10.85 -14.87
N LYS A 218 20.19 11.96 -14.29
CA LYS A 218 20.80 11.97 -12.96
C LYS A 218 19.81 11.56 -11.88
N MET A 219 18.55 11.98 -11.99
CA MET A 219 17.47 11.54 -11.08
C MET A 219 17.30 10.03 -11.12
N VAL A 220 17.10 9.47 -12.32
CA VAL A 220 16.88 8.03 -12.52
C VAL A 220 18.09 7.22 -12.02
N LYS A 221 19.32 7.66 -12.29
CA LYS A 221 20.55 7.00 -11.83
C LYS A 221 20.65 6.97 -10.29
N ARG A 222 20.05 7.92 -9.57
CA ARG A 222 20.06 8.03 -8.10
C ARG A 222 18.95 7.24 -7.42
N LEU A 223 17.95 6.75 -8.16
CA LEU A 223 16.88 5.93 -7.60
C LEU A 223 17.46 4.69 -6.91
N ARG A 224 16.88 4.34 -5.76
CA ARG A 224 17.23 3.14 -5.00
C ARG A 224 16.13 2.10 -5.14
N LYS A 225 16.42 0.85 -4.79
CA LYS A 225 15.41 -0.19 -4.63
C LYS A 225 14.30 0.31 -3.69
N GLY A 226 13.03 0.08 -4.04
CA GLY A 226 11.86 0.64 -3.36
C GLY A 226 11.55 2.10 -3.73
N GLY A 227 12.41 2.77 -4.50
CA GLY A 227 12.16 4.13 -4.98
C GLY A 227 11.11 4.17 -6.09
N ARG A 228 10.30 5.22 -6.09
CA ARG A 228 9.30 5.46 -7.12
C ARG A 228 9.63 6.70 -7.91
N PHE A 229 9.24 6.65 -9.16
CA PHE A 229 9.22 7.84 -10.00
C PHE A 229 8.07 7.74 -11.01
N SER A 230 7.66 8.87 -11.50
CA SER A 230 6.68 8.96 -12.57
C SER A 230 7.22 9.80 -13.72
N ILE A 231 6.77 9.46 -14.90
CA ILE A 231 6.94 10.26 -16.12
C ILE A 231 5.56 10.76 -16.52
N MET A 232 5.42 12.05 -16.69
CA MET A 232 4.24 12.67 -17.25
C MET A 232 4.61 13.33 -18.57
N ALA A 233 3.95 12.93 -19.63
CA ALA A 233 4.08 13.56 -20.94
C ALA A 233 2.80 14.35 -21.24
N THR A 234 2.96 15.57 -21.71
CA THR A 234 1.87 16.43 -22.17
C THR A 234 1.90 16.48 -23.69
N VAL A 235 0.78 16.19 -24.31
CA VAL A 235 0.57 16.36 -25.76
C VAL A 235 -0.56 17.35 -26.00
N GLN A 236 -0.58 17.99 -27.16
CA GLN A 236 -1.66 18.89 -27.53
C GLN A 236 -2.44 18.31 -28.71
N LYS A 237 -3.77 18.29 -28.58
CA LYS A 237 -4.70 17.92 -29.63
C LYS A 237 -5.92 18.84 -29.59
N ASP A 238 -6.29 19.39 -30.75
CA ASP A 238 -7.47 20.25 -30.91
C ASP A 238 -7.52 21.40 -29.86
N GLY A 239 -6.38 22.01 -29.58
CA GLY A 239 -6.24 23.11 -28.61
C GLY A 239 -6.27 22.69 -27.14
N LYS A 240 -6.46 21.38 -26.84
CA LYS A 240 -6.49 20.85 -25.48
C LYS A 240 -5.15 20.17 -25.14
N PHE A 241 -4.74 20.30 -23.88
CA PHE A 241 -3.61 19.56 -23.34
C PHE A 241 -4.09 18.24 -22.71
N ILE A 242 -3.42 17.15 -23.10
CA ILE A 242 -3.68 15.81 -22.62
C ILE A 242 -2.43 15.34 -21.88
N GLU A 243 -2.59 14.93 -20.63
CA GLU A 243 -1.52 14.40 -19.81
C GLU A 243 -1.60 12.88 -19.75
N VAL A 244 -0.49 12.22 -20.03
CA VAL A 244 -0.34 10.77 -19.90
C VAL A 244 0.76 10.50 -18.88
N VAL A 245 0.41 9.80 -17.81
CA VAL A 245 1.32 9.53 -16.68
C VAL A 245 1.68 8.06 -16.65
N LYS A 246 2.96 7.77 -16.52
CA LYS A 246 3.49 6.42 -16.30
C LYS A 246 4.31 6.38 -15.02
N GLU A 247 3.97 5.46 -14.15
CA GLU A 247 4.62 5.29 -12.86
C GLU A 247 5.52 4.06 -12.83
N PHE A 248 6.57 4.11 -12.02
CA PHE A 248 7.54 3.05 -11.88
C PHE A 248 7.96 2.84 -10.43
N LEU A 249 8.04 1.58 -10.03
CA LEU A 249 8.65 1.13 -8.78
C LEU A 249 9.98 0.43 -9.10
N VAL A 250 11.07 0.87 -8.48
CA VAL A 250 12.41 0.26 -8.66
C VAL A 250 12.55 -0.95 -7.75
N ILE A 251 12.71 -2.15 -8.34
CA ILE A 251 12.92 -3.42 -7.64
C ILE A 251 14.37 -3.89 -7.68
#